data_1f4889c0838ef308a43a0689bffd035c
#
_entry.id   1f4889c0838ef308a43a0689bffd035c
#
_cell.length_a   1.000
_cell.length_b   1.000
_cell.length_c   1.000
_cell.angle_alpha   90.00
_cell.angle_beta   90.00
_cell.angle_gamma   90.00
#
_symmetry.space_group_name_H-M   'P 1'
#
loop_
_entity.id
_entity.type
_entity.pdbx_description
1 polymer ?
#
loop_
_entity_poly.entity_id
_entity_poly.type
_entity_poly.pdbx_seq_one_letter_code
_entity_poly.pdbx_strand_id
1 'polypeptide(L)'
;MISLLKSSIGTIQSQWRIFFFSVVFLLFIKNLCAQQTSVLQQNGVTLLFDEPLRPAAEEAIELYPFIKTELEKTLGWEVSFMPTIILISDKNTFQNMTGNDLIVAYALPDKDMMVIDYSRMNTDPFTLEATIEHELCHLILHKNIRHENLPTWLDEGVAQWVSGGLADIIIDQYSVLDDAILSNRYISLKVLAKGFPDNEKLLPLAYAESKSLIDYIISEYGPGGVLRLLDYLKDGEEIDSAILKSYSISFDELEKRWYAWLKKRATFVTFLINNLYEILFFLAALLLIYGFIRGLIKKKSYEVEEDNFDTDRNF
;
A
#
# COMPACT_ATOMS: atom_id res chain seq x y z
N MET A 1 39.45 17.02 -4.15
CA MET A 1 38.81 18.32 -4.49
C MET A 1 37.57 18.15 -5.38
N ILE A 2 37.48 17.15 -6.27
CA ILE A 2 36.30 16.88 -7.14
C ILE A 2 35.16 16.17 -6.39
N SER A 3 35.45 15.39 -5.35
CA SER A 3 34.41 14.70 -4.53
C SER A 3 33.62 15.64 -3.62
N LEU A 4 34.24 16.70 -3.14
CA LEU A 4 33.57 17.71 -2.29
C LEU A 4 32.63 18.64 -3.08
N LEU A 5 32.89 18.83 -4.38
CA LEU A 5 32.01 19.61 -5.26
C LEU A 5 30.73 18.84 -5.66
N LYS A 6 30.77 17.51 -5.76
CA LYS A 6 29.58 16.69 -6.07
C LYS A 6 28.61 16.61 -4.87
N SER A 7 29.11 16.56 -3.63
CA SER A 7 28.23 16.54 -2.45
C SER A 7 27.53 17.91 -2.24
N SER A 8 28.19 19.02 -2.56
CA SER A 8 27.60 20.35 -2.47
C SER A 8 26.51 20.62 -3.52
N ILE A 9 26.63 20.02 -4.71
CA ILE A 9 25.65 20.19 -5.79
C ILE A 9 24.36 19.41 -5.48
N GLY A 10 24.47 18.21 -4.91
CA GLY A 10 23.29 17.42 -4.50
C GLY A 10 22.48 18.10 -3.39
N THR A 11 23.16 18.66 -2.38
CA THR A 11 22.51 19.41 -1.28
C THR A 11 21.91 20.74 -1.76
N ILE A 12 22.52 21.42 -2.71
CA ILE A 12 22.00 22.64 -3.30
C ILE A 12 20.76 22.33 -4.15
N GLN A 13 20.74 21.23 -4.91
CA GLN A 13 19.59 20.82 -5.72
C GLN A 13 18.39 20.43 -4.86
N SER A 14 18.59 19.73 -3.74
CA SER A 14 17.50 19.41 -2.80
C SER A 14 16.96 20.67 -2.11
N GLN A 15 17.83 21.61 -1.70
CA GLN A 15 17.39 22.88 -1.12
C GLN A 15 16.65 23.78 -2.12
N TRP A 16 17.03 23.75 -3.40
CA TRP A 16 16.29 24.48 -4.45
C TRP A 16 14.93 23.86 -4.75
N ARG A 17 14.80 22.53 -4.66
CA ARG A 17 13.50 21.84 -4.78
C ARG A 17 12.57 22.24 -3.62
N ILE A 18 13.06 22.18 -2.38
CA ILE A 18 12.30 22.60 -1.18
C ILE A 18 11.94 24.09 -1.26
N PHE A 19 12.86 24.96 -1.67
CA PHE A 19 12.60 26.38 -1.84
C PHE A 19 11.61 26.67 -2.96
N PHE A 20 11.72 25.97 -4.10
CA PHE A 20 10.78 26.08 -5.22
C PHE A 20 9.39 25.61 -4.81
N PHE A 21 9.27 24.47 -4.12
CA PHE A 21 8.00 23.99 -3.55
C PHE A 21 7.41 24.97 -2.54
N SER A 22 8.23 25.58 -1.68
CA SER A 22 7.75 26.58 -0.72
C SER A 22 7.27 27.87 -1.41
N VAL A 23 7.93 28.30 -2.47
CA VAL A 23 7.54 29.50 -3.23
C VAL A 23 6.29 29.22 -4.08
N VAL A 24 6.20 28.06 -4.72
CA VAL A 24 5.01 27.64 -5.47
C VAL A 24 3.82 27.50 -4.51
N PHE A 25 4.02 26.91 -3.34
CA PHE A 25 2.99 26.79 -2.30
C PHE A 25 2.52 28.17 -1.77
N LEU A 26 3.44 29.14 -1.56
CA LEU A 26 3.08 30.50 -1.16
C LEU A 26 2.37 31.29 -2.27
N LEU A 27 2.73 31.05 -3.53
CA LEU A 27 2.02 31.62 -4.68
C LEU A 27 0.64 30.98 -4.88
N PHE A 28 0.50 29.70 -4.52
CA PHE A 28 -0.76 28.96 -4.56
C PHE A 28 -1.73 29.43 -3.48
N ILE A 29 -1.26 29.68 -2.25
CA ILE A 29 -2.08 30.31 -1.20
C ILE A 29 -2.62 31.67 -1.66
N LYS A 30 -1.84 32.46 -2.43
CA LYS A 30 -2.31 33.72 -2.99
C LYS A 30 -3.38 33.54 -4.09
N ASN A 31 -3.31 32.48 -4.87
CA ASN A 31 -4.36 32.17 -5.88
C ASN A 31 -5.57 31.48 -5.26
N LEU A 32 -5.41 30.68 -4.19
CA LEU A 32 -6.55 30.15 -3.41
C LEU A 32 -7.37 31.27 -2.74
N CYS A 33 -6.74 32.40 -2.37
CA CYS A 33 -7.46 33.58 -1.87
C CYS A 33 -8.36 34.27 -2.92
N ALA A 34 -8.26 33.92 -4.21
CA ALA A 34 -9.16 34.43 -5.26
C ALA A 34 -10.36 33.49 -5.49
N GLN A 35 -10.28 32.23 -5.11
CA GLN A 35 -11.37 31.28 -5.06
C GLN A 35 -11.81 31.13 -3.60
N GLN A 36 -13.11 31.13 -3.33
CA GLN A 36 -13.69 31.13 -1.98
C GLN A 36 -13.41 29.78 -1.29
N THR A 37 -12.21 29.64 -0.71
CA THR A 37 -11.79 28.42 0.02
C THR A 37 -12.57 28.35 1.32
N SER A 38 -13.31 27.28 1.50
CA SER A 38 -14.04 26.96 2.71
C SER A 38 -13.20 26.14 3.67
N VAL A 39 -13.44 26.34 4.96
CA VAL A 39 -12.77 25.62 6.05
C VAL A 39 -13.83 24.92 6.87
N LEU A 40 -13.63 23.63 7.13
CA LEU A 40 -14.45 22.84 8.04
C LEU A 40 -13.53 22.16 9.06
N GLN A 41 -13.77 22.37 10.35
CA GLN A 41 -12.96 21.79 11.42
C GLN A 41 -13.85 21.06 12.39
N GLN A 42 -13.67 19.74 12.47
CA GLN A 42 -14.44 18.86 13.36
C GLN A 42 -13.69 17.54 13.56
N ASN A 43 -14.01 16.80 14.62
CA ASN A 43 -13.50 15.45 14.89
C ASN A 43 -11.95 15.34 14.92
N GLY A 44 -11.23 16.44 15.18
CA GLY A 44 -9.77 16.46 15.26
C GLY A 44 -9.07 16.55 13.88
N VAL A 45 -9.78 16.97 12.84
CA VAL A 45 -9.24 17.22 11.50
C VAL A 45 -9.71 18.56 10.96
N THR A 46 -8.91 19.20 10.12
CA THR A 46 -9.27 20.42 9.38
C THR A 46 -9.34 20.12 7.89
N LEU A 47 -10.45 20.47 7.24
CA LEU A 47 -10.63 20.36 5.79
C LEU A 47 -10.53 21.74 5.14
N LEU A 48 -9.73 21.85 4.07
CA LEU A 48 -9.68 23.02 3.19
C LEU A 48 -10.17 22.58 1.81
N PHE A 49 -11.19 23.26 1.28
CA PHE A 49 -11.83 22.84 0.03
C PHE A 49 -12.56 24.02 -0.63
N ASP A 50 -12.86 23.89 -1.92
CA ASP A 50 -13.78 24.77 -2.64
C ASP A 50 -15.23 24.35 -2.39
N GLU A 51 -16.18 25.29 -2.32
CA GLU A 51 -17.58 25.02 -1.99
C GLU A 51 -18.24 23.85 -2.74
N PRO A 52 -18.00 23.57 -4.04
CA PRO A 52 -18.54 22.40 -4.72
C PRO A 52 -18.12 21.07 -4.07
N LEU A 53 -17.02 21.03 -3.30
CA LEU A 53 -16.52 19.85 -2.60
C LEU A 53 -17.03 19.73 -1.16
N ARG A 54 -17.99 20.53 -0.71
CA ARG A 54 -18.55 20.46 0.65
C ARG A 54 -19.03 19.05 1.01
N PRO A 55 -19.77 18.31 0.16
CA PRO A 55 -20.16 16.93 0.50
C PRO A 55 -18.97 15.99 0.72
N ALA A 56 -17.92 16.16 -0.07
CA ALA A 56 -16.68 15.39 0.08
C ALA A 56 -15.91 15.74 1.37
N ALA A 57 -15.92 17.02 1.74
CA ALA A 57 -15.31 17.46 2.99
C ALA A 57 -16.08 16.94 4.22
N GLU A 58 -17.41 16.90 4.16
CA GLU A 58 -18.26 16.32 5.19
C GLU A 58 -18.03 14.80 5.30
N GLU A 59 -17.94 14.07 4.17
CA GLU A 59 -17.58 12.66 4.12
C GLU A 59 -16.21 12.41 4.77
N ALA A 60 -15.16 13.18 4.41
CA ALA A 60 -13.83 13.04 4.98
C ALA A 60 -13.82 13.26 6.52
N ILE A 61 -14.62 14.20 7.03
CA ILE A 61 -14.77 14.44 8.47
C ILE A 61 -15.44 13.26 9.18
N GLU A 62 -16.41 12.63 8.55
CA GLU A 62 -17.08 11.45 9.11
C GLU A 62 -16.18 10.22 9.10
N LEU A 63 -15.39 10.02 8.06
CA LEU A 63 -14.43 8.90 7.92
C LEU A 63 -13.24 9.03 8.87
N TYR A 64 -12.74 10.24 9.10
CA TYR A 64 -11.47 10.47 9.80
C TYR A 64 -11.36 9.82 11.19
N PRO A 65 -12.36 9.87 12.10
CA PRO A 65 -12.25 9.23 13.41
C PRO A 65 -12.08 7.72 13.34
N PHE A 66 -12.73 7.08 12.37
CA PHE A 66 -12.61 5.65 12.13
C PHE A 66 -11.20 5.31 11.62
N ILE A 67 -10.74 5.99 10.57
CA ILE A 67 -9.40 5.83 9.99
C ILE A 67 -8.32 6.03 11.06
N LYS A 68 -8.43 7.12 11.83
CA LYS A 68 -7.51 7.40 12.94
C LYS A 68 -7.44 6.23 13.92
N THR A 69 -8.59 5.72 14.36
CA THR A 69 -8.68 4.63 15.35
C THR A 69 -8.07 3.33 14.83
N GLU A 70 -8.32 2.98 13.55
CA GLU A 70 -7.75 1.77 12.96
C GLU A 70 -6.22 1.90 12.77
N LEU A 71 -5.70 3.06 12.38
CA LEU A 71 -4.27 3.29 12.29
C LEU A 71 -3.60 3.26 13.67
N GLU A 72 -4.18 3.90 14.69
CA GLU A 72 -3.68 3.86 16.07
C GLU A 72 -3.61 2.42 16.59
N LYS A 73 -4.63 1.63 16.32
CA LYS A 73 -4.69 0.21 16.71
C LYS A 73 -3.67 -0.63 15.93
N THR A 74 -3.53 -0.40 14.64
CA THR A 74 -2.64 -1.16 13.76
C THR A 74 -1.18 -0.86 14.05
N LEU A 75 -0.80 0.42 14.18
CA LEU A 75 0.57 0.85 14.42
C LEU A 75 0.96 0.85 15.91
N GLY A 76 -0.02 0.86 16.83
CA GLY A 76 0.21 0.98 18.26
C GLY A 76 0.65 2.37 18.72
N TRP A 77 0.50 3.39 17.89
CA TRP A 77 0.92 4.77 18.16
C TRP A 77 -0.26 5.73 18.14
N GLU A 78 -0.28 6.69 19.08
CA GLU A 78 -1.34 7.70 19.14
C GLU A 78 -1.11 8.83 18.13
N VAL A 79 -2.18 9.30 17.49
CA VAL A 79 -2.18 10.49 16.65
C VAL A 79 -2.42 11.71 17.53
N SER A 80 -1.33 12.37 17.94
CA SER A 80 -1.34 13.51 18.88
C SER A 80 -1.40 14.89 18.18
N PHE A 81 -1.53 14.93 16.86
CA PHE A 81 -1.63 16.14 16.04
C PHE A 81 -2.99 16.21 15.33
N MET A 82 -3.32 17.38 14.84
CA MET A 82 -4.55 17.62 14.06
C MET A 82 -4.18 17.86 12.60
N PRO A 83 -4.37 16.87 11.72
CA PRO A 83 -4.00 17.02 10.31
C PRO A 83 -4.94 17.98 9.58
N THR A 84 -4.40 18.56 8.52
CA THR A 84 -5.17 19.35 7.55
C THR A 84 -5.26 18.58 6.24
N ILE A 85 -6.47 18.33 5.76
CA ILE A 85 -6.74 17.71 4.47
C ILE A 85 -7.16 18.81 3.49
N ILE A 86 -6.47 18.87 2.35
CA ILE A 86 -6.79 19.80 1.26
C ILE A 86 -7.39 18.99 0.11
N LEU A 87 -8.63 19.29 -0.27
CA LEU A 87 -9.29 18.67 -1.41
C LEU A 87 -9.18 19.58 -2.63
N ILE A 88 -8.62 19.08 -3.71
CA ILE A 88 -8.47 19.79 -4.99
C ILE A 88 -9.47 19.20 -5.99
N SER A 89 -10.35 20.06 -6.54
CA SER A 89 -11.37 19.65 -7.52
C SER A 89 -10.85 19.56 -8.95
N ASP A 90 -9.82 20.37 -9.28
CA ASP A 90 -9.27 20.47 -10.64
C ASP A 90 -7.99 19.64 -10.79
N LYS A 91 -8.07 18.60 -11.64
CA LYS A 91 -6.95 17.70 -11.94
C LYS A 91 -5.71 18.45 -12.43
N ASN A 92 -5.87 19.45 -13.30
CA ASN A 92 -4.73 20.18 -13.85
C ASN A 92 -4.01 20.99 -12.77
N THR A 93 -4.77 21.58 -11.83
CA THR A 93 -4.21 22.27 -10.69
C THR A 93 -3.37 21.31 -9.85
N PHE A 94 -3.88 20.11 -9.53
CA PHE A 94 -3.15 19.11 -8.76
C PHE A 94 -1.89 18.61 -9.51
N GLN A 95 -2.01 18.31 -10.80
CA GLN A 95 -0.88 17.89 -11.64
C GLN A 95 0.22 18.96 -11.74
N ASN A 96 -0.15 20.23 -11.82
CA ASN A 96 0.82 21.32 -11.80
C ASN A 96 1.56 21.42 -10.45
N MET A 97 0.95 20.97 -9.35
CA MET A 97 1.60 20.93 -8.03
C MET A 97 2.56 19.75 -7.90
N THR A 98 2.20 18.58 -8.42
CA THR A 98 2.98 17.35 -8.26
C THR A 98 3.99 17.13 -9.39
N GLY A 99 3.71 17.63 -10.59
CA GLY A 99 4.49 17.38 -11.81
C GLY A 99 4.43 15.92 -12.28
N ASN A 100 3.52 15.10 -11.72
CA ASN A 100 3.41 13.68 -12.04
C ASN A 100 1.94 13.23 -12.06
N ASP A 101 1.52 12.62 -13.17
CA ASP A 101 0.14 12.15 -13.39
C ASP A 101 -0.23 10.89 -12.59
N LEU A 102 0.76 10.17 -12.07
CA LEU A 102 0.54 8.94 -11.28
C LEU A 102 0.17 9.25 -9.83
N ILE A 103 0.55 10.41 -9.31
CA ILE A 103 0.24 10.82 -7.95
C ILE A 103 -1.22 11.26 -7.86
N VAL A 104 -1.96 10.77 -6.88
CA VAL A 104 -3.37 11.15 -6.61
C VAL A 104 -3.54 11.88 -5.29
N ALA A 105 -2.58 11.73 -4.38
CA ALA A 105 -2.50 12.42 -3.11
C ALA A 105 -1.03 12.51 -2.69
N TYR A 106 -0.73 13.34 -1.71
CA TYR A 106 0.57 13.35 -1.05
C TYR A 106 0.50 13.97 0.33
N ALA A 107 1.32 13.47 1.24
CA ALA A 107 1.51 14.01 2.58
C ALA A 107 2.60 15.08 2.61
N LEU A 108 2.45 16.03 3.51
CA LEU A 108 3.43 17.07 3.88
C LEU A 108 3.68 16.95 5.39
N PRO A 109 4.53 16.03 5.85
CA PRO A 109 4.71 15.73 7.27
C PRO A 109 5.14 16.92 8.12
N ASP A 110 6.00 17.81 7.60
CA ASP A 110 6.46 19.00 8.30
C ASP A 110 5.33 20.00 8.62
N LYS A 111 4.16 19.85 7.97
CA LYS A 111 3.01 20.74 8.10
C LYS A 111 1.80 20.06 8.68
N ASP A 112 1.89 18.78 9.00
CA ASP A 112 0.75 17.93 9.37
C ASP A 112 -0.40 18.03 8.34
N MET A 113 -0.08 17.99 7.04
CA MET A 113 -1.02 18.22 5.94
C MET A 113 -0.99 17.10 4.92
N MET A 114 -2.13 16.88 4.28
CA MET A 114 -2.25 16.03 3.08
C MET A 114 -3.06 16.74 2.00
N VAL A 115 -2.71 16.52 0.74
CA VAL A 115 -3.38 17.12 -0.42
C VAL A 115 -3.89 15.99 -1.30
N ILE A 116 -5.18 16.03 -1.65
CA ILE A 116 -5.87 14.96 -2.38
C ILE A 116 -6.48 15.53 -3.66
N ASP A 117 -6.20 14.89 -4.79
CA ASP A 117 -6.89 15.12 -6.06
C ASP A 117 -8.28 14.47 -6.01
N TYR A 118 -9.29 15.24 -5.58
CA TYR A 118 -10.65 14.72 -5.48
C TYR A 118 -11.28 14.42 -6.84
N SER A 119 -10.75 14.99 -7.93
CA SER A 119 -11.26 14.70 -9.28
C SER A 119 -11.10 13.22 -9.68
N ARG A 120 -10.23 12.48 -8.98
CA ARG A 120 -9.94 11.06 -9.20
C ARG A 120 -10.57 10.15 -8.13
N MET A 121 -11.14 10.71 -7.06
CA MET A 121 -11.78 9.93 -6.01
C MET A 121 -13.12 9.37 -6.46
N ASN A 122 -13.54 8.25 -5.86
CA ASN A 122 -14.78 7.51 -6.19
C ASN A 122 -14.85 7.02 -7.66
N THR A 123 -13.71 6.97 -8.34
CA THR A 123 -13.51 6.23 -9.58
C THR A 123 -12.61 5.04 -9.27
N ASP A 124 -13.14 3.83 -9.47
CA ASP A 124 -12.37 2.62 -9.24
C ASP A 124 -10.95 2.81 -9.82
N PRO A 125 -9.92 2.69 -9.00
CA PRO A 125 -9.83 2.03 -7.70
C PRO A 125 -9.74 2.98 -6.49
N PHE A 126 -9.78 4.29 -6.66
CA PHE A 126 -9.52 5.26 -5.62
C PHE A 126 -10.76 5.53 -4.76
N THR A 127 -10.64 5.31 -3.47
CA THR A 127 -11.61 5.75 -2.47
C THR A 127 -11.02 6.84 -1.60
N LEU A 128 -11.85 7.75 -1.14
CA LEU A 128 -11.42 8.82 -0.24
C LEU A 128 -10.89 8.23 1.08
N GLU A 129 -11.52 7.18 1.59
CA GLU A 129 -11.12 6.47 2.81
C GLU A 129 -9.70 5.92 2.72
N ALA A 130 -9.43 5.05 1.73
CA ALA A 130 -8.12 4.44 1.56
C ALA A 130 -7.02 5.49 1.28
N THR A 131 -7.36 6.56 0.58
CA THR A 131 -6.42 7.66 0.30
C THR A 131 -6.08 8.43 1.58
N ILE A 132 -7.06 8.77 2.41
CA ILE A 132 -6.81 9.43 3.70
C ILE A 132 -6.00 8.52 4.62
N GLU A 133 -6.31 7.21 4.66
CA GLU A 133 -5.60 6.24 5.47
C GLU A 133 -4.13 6.14 5.08
N HIS A 134 -3.84 6.08 3.76
CA HIS A 134 -2.49 6.06 3.20
C HIS A 134 -1.69 7.31 3.61
N GLU A 135 -2.24 8.49 3.34
CA GLU A 135 -1.56 9.76 3.60
C GLU A 135 -1.42 10.04 5.11
N LEU A 136 -2.40 9.66 5.92
CA LEU A 136 -2.32 9.79 7.37
C LEU A 136 -1.25 8.86 7.95
N CYS A 137 -1.06 7.67 7.37
CA CYS A 137 0.03 6.77 7.75
C CYS A 137 1.38 7.44 7.57
N HIS A 138 1.66 8.10 6.43
CA HIS A 138 2.89 8.86 6.24
C HIS A 138 3.07 9.94 7.31
N LEU A 139 2.02 10.71 7.63
CA LEU A 139 2.10 11.71 8.70
C LEU A 139 2.47 11.09 10.05
N ILE A 140 1.87 9.94 10.40
CA ILE A 140 2.16 9.23 11.65
C ILE A 140 3.60 8.71 11.67
N LEU A 141 4.07 8.09 10.58
CA LEU A 141 5.42 7.55 10.48
C LEU A 141 6.47 8.66 10.66
N HIS A 142 6.35 9.73 9.91
CA HIS A 142 7.28 10.87 9.95
C HIS A 142 7.21 11.67 11.26
N LYS A 143 6.09 11.61 11.99
CA LYS A 143 5.97 12.24 13.31
C LYS A 143 6.71 11.46 14.40
N ASN A 144 6.79 10.15 14.23
CA ASN A 144 7.38 9.24 15.23
C ASN A 144 8.81 8.82 14.90
N ILE A 145 9.20 8.79 13.63
CA ILE A 145 10.52 8.36 13.16
C ILE A 145 11.21 9.54 12.49
N ARG A 146 12.50 9.72 12.80
CA ARG A 146 13.30 10.77 12.14
C ARG A 146 13.40 10.48 10.65
N HIS A 147 13.28 11.51 9.83
CA HIS A 147 13.30 11.39 8.37
C HIS A 147 14.54 10.64 7.84
N GLU A 148 15.71 10.86 8.41
CA GLU A 148 16.96 10.19 8.04
C GLU A 148 16.98 8.68 8.37
N ASN A 149 16.13 8.23 9.30
CA ASN A 149 16.05 6.84 9.75
C ASN A 149 14.93 6.05 9.08
N LEU A 150 13.95 6.73 8.45
CA LEU A 150 12.82 6.08 7.78
C LEU A 150 13.16 5.80 6.31
N PRO A 151 13.42 4.53 5.91
CA PRO A 151 13.67 4.21 4.50
C PRO A 151 12.40 4.39 3.67
N THR A 152 12.53 4.90 2.44
CA THR A 152 11.38 5.14 1.56
C THR A 152 10.58 3.87 1.26
N TRP A 153 11.24 2.71 1.07
CA TRP A 153 10.54 1.45 0.86
C TRP A 153 9.66 1.03 2.06
N LEU A 154 10.10 1.38 3.29
CA LEU A 154 9.34 1.06 4.50
C LEU A 154 8.17 2.02 4.69
N ASP A 155 8.39 3.31 4.48
CA ASP A 155 7.38 4.36 4.52
C ASP A 155 6.23 4.02 3.56
N GLU A 156 6.53 3.83 2.29
CA GLU A 156 5.56 3.50 1.25
C GLU A 156 4.93 2.10 1.44
N GLY A 157 5.75 1.12 1.81
CA GLY A 157 5.26 -0.24 1.99
C GLY A 157 4.28 -0.37 3.17
N VAL A 158 4.53 0.34 4.27
CA VAL A 158 3.63 0.36 5.44
C VAL A 158 2.35 1.13 5.12
N ALA A 159 2.45 2.29 4.44
CA ALA A 159 1.27 3.04 4.01
C ALA A 159 0.36 2.22 3.08
N GLN A 160 0.94 1.43 2.15
CA GLN A 160 0.19 0.50 1.31
C GLN A 160 -0.40 -0.67 2.11
N TRP A 161 0.31 -1.19 3.11
CA TRP A 161 -0.19 -2.27 3.93
C TRP A 161 -1.43 -1.87 4.73
N VAL A 162 -1.41 -0.73 5.38
CA VAL A 162 -2.53 -0.27 6.21
C VAL A 162 -3.74 0.16 5.38
N SER A 163 -3.53 0.77 4.21
CA SER A 163 -4.60 1.26 3.31
C SER A 163 -5.19 0.19 2.38
N GLY A 164 -4.87 -1.10 2.60
CA GLY A 164 -5.38 -2.18 1.77
C GLY A 164 -4.80 -2.24 0.36
N GLY A 165 -3.63 -1.60 0.12
CA GLY A 165 -2.92 -1.64 -1.15
C GLY A 165 -3.42 -0.62 -2.18
N LEU A 166 -3.66 0.63 -1.77
CA LEU A 166 -4.10 1.71 -2.66
C LEU A 166 -3.26 1.81 -3.95
N ALA A 167 -1.95 1.60 -3.86
CA ALA A 167 -1.07 1.59 -5.02
C ALA A 167 -1.18 0.33 -5.88
N ASP A 168 -1.64 -0.82 -5.33
CA ASP A 168 -1.88 -2.06 -6.10
C ASP A 168 -2.91 -1.84 -7.20
N ILE A 169 -3.75 -0.87 -7.02
CA ILE A 169 -4.90 -0.59 -7.83
C ILE A 169 -4.57 0.39 -8.97
N ILE A 170 -3.59 1.30 -8.75
CA ILE A 170 -3.19 2.31 -9.77
C ILE A 170 -2.42 1.65 -10.92
N ILE A 171 -1.75 0.55 -10.62
CA ILE A 171 -0.84 -0.13 -11.53
C ILE A 171 -1.12 -1.61 -11.32
N ASP A 172 -1.20 -2.37 -12.39
CA ASP A 172 -1.15 -3.82 -12.31
C ASP A 172 0.22 -4.23 -11.72
N GLN A 173 0.37 -4.01 -10.40
CA GLN A 173 1.61 -4.22 -9.66
C GLN A 173 2.08 -5.68 -9.78
N TYR A 174 1.13 -6.62 -9.88
CA TYR A 174 1.48 -8.02 -10.03
C TYR A 174 2.18 -8.29 -11.35
N SER A 175 1.72 -7.71 -12.46
CA SER A 175 2.38 -7.88 -13.76
C SER A 175 3.75 -7.21 -13.79
N VAL A 176 3.89 -6.02 -13.21
CA VAL A 176 5.17 -5.28 -13.15
C VAL A 176 6.19 -6.02 -12.29
N LEU A 177 5.76 -6.55 -11.14
CA LEU A 177 6.63 -7.32 -10.24
C LEU A 177 7.00 -8.67 -10.83
N ASP A 178 6.06 -9.40 -11.45
CA ASP A 178 6.31 -10.67 -12.12
C ASP A 178 7.29 -10.51 -13.29
N ASP A 179 7.16 -9.46 -14.10
CA ASP A 179 8.10 -9.13 -15.17
C ASP A 179 9.51 -8.84 -14.63
N ALA A 180 9.61 -8.12 -13.51
CA ALA A 180 10.87 -7.85 -12.86
C ALA A 180 11.52 -9.14 -12.31
N ILE A 181 10.73 -10.04 -11.73
CA ILE A 181 11.16 -11.35 -11.23
C ILE A 181 11.68 -12.20 -12.38
N LEU A 182 10.91 -12.36 -13.45
CA LEU A 182 11.26 -13.18 -14.62
C LEU A 182 12.50 -12.64 -15.34
N SER A 183 12.65 -11.32 -15.42
CA SER A 183 13.80 -10.67 -16.06
C SER A 183 15.00 -10.45 -15.12
N ASN A 184 14.87 -10.80 -13.83
CA ASN A 184 15.86 -10.55 -12.78
C ASN A 184 16.29 -9.08 -12.68
N ARG A 185 15.33 -8.16 -12.88
CA ARG A 185 15.52 -6.70 -12.87
C ARG A 185 14.84 -6.08 -11.64
N TYR A 186 15.49 -6.20 -10.49
CA TYR A 186 15.05 -5.59 -9.23
C TYR A 186 15.74 -4.27 -8.98
N ILE A 187 15.08 -3.40 -8.23
CA ILE A 187 15.71 -2.23 -7.63
C ILE A 187 16.28 -2.68 -6.29
N SER A 188 17.60 -2.48 -6.07
CA SER A 188 18.21 -2.84 -4.79
C SER A 188 17.55 -2.10 -3.63
N LEU A 189 17.31 -2.80 -2.52
CA LEU A 189 16.74 -2.21 -1.31
C LEU A 189 17.57 -1.03 -0.78
N LYS A 190 18.89 -1.03 -0.99
CA LYS A 190 19.77 0.09 -0.66
C LYS A 190 19.46 1.34 -1.48
N VAL A 191 18.97 1.18 -2.71
CA VAL A 191 18.50 2.29 -3.54
C VAL A 191 17.14 2.75 -3.05
N LEU A 192 16.20 1.83 -2.85
CA LEU A 192 14.85 2.11 -2.35
C LEU A 192 14.84 2.68 -0.92
N ALA A 193 15.88 2.43 -0.12
CA ALA A 193 16.01 3.02 1.21
C ALA A 193 16.30 4.55 1.16
N LYS A 194 16.93 5.03 0.09
CA LYS A 194 17.33 6.43 -0.07
C LYS A 194 16.32 7.29 -0.80
N GLY A 195 15.41 6.68 -1.51
CA GLY A 195 14.38 7.33 -2.33
C GLY A 195 14.00 6.50 -3.54
N PHE A 196 12.85 6.80 -4.11
CA PHE A 196 12.43 6.17 -5.35
C PHE A 196 13.18 6.75 -6.56
N PRO A 197 13.36 5.94 -7.62
CA PRO A 197 14.03 6.40 -8.84
C PRO A 197 13.31 7.60 -9.46
N ASP A 198 14.09 8.57 -9.97
CA ASP A 198 13.54 9.73 -10.72
C ASP A 198 12.89 9.31 -12.06
N ASN A 199 13.15 8.09 -12.52
CA ASN A 199 12.54 7.54 -13.73
C ASN A 199 11.12 7.08 -13.46
N GLU A 200 10.14 7.81 -13.98
CA GLU A 200 8.71 7.51 -13.83
C GLU A 200 8.33 6.07 -14.22
N LYS A 201 9.06 5.45 -15.18
CA LYS A 201 8.81 4.06 -15.60
C LYS A 201 9.20 3.03 -14.53
N LEU A 202 10.08 3.39 -13.59
CA LEU A 202 10.48 2.52 -12.48
C LEU A 202 9.67 2.79 -11.21
N LEU A 203 8.89 3.85 -11.17
CA LEU A 203 8.07 4.21 -10.02
C LEU A 203 7.07 3.10 -9.66
N PRO A 204 6.30 2.53 -10.62
CA PRO A 204 5.42 1.40 -10.36
C PRO A 204 6.13 0.21 -9.72
N LEU A 205 7.33 -0.13 -10.23
CA LEU A 205 8.12 -1.22 -9.68
C LEU A 205 8.59 -0.92 -8.26
N ALA A 206 9.02 0.31 -7.98
CA ALA A 206 9.44 0.72 -6.64
C ALA A 206 8.31 0.58 -5.61
N TYR A 207 7.09 0.98 -5.95
CA TYR A 207 5.90 0.78 -5.11
C TYR A 207 5.58 -0.71 -4.91
N ALA A 208 5.60 -1.50 -5.99
CA ALA A 208 5.32 -2.94 -5.94
C ALA A 208 6.36 -3.69 -5.10
N GLU A 209 7.63 -3.36 -5.24
CA GLU A 209 8.72 -3.94 -4.45
C GLU A 209 8.60 -3.56 -2.98
N SER A 210 8.29 -2.30 -2.65
CA SER A 210 8.08 -1.83 -1.28
C SER A 210 6.97 -2.59 -0.58
N LYS A 211 5.80 -2.70 -1.22
CA LYS A 211 4.68 -3.48 -0.69
C LYS A 211 5.05 -4.95 -0.53
N SER A 212 5.64 -5.56 -1.55
CA SER A 212 5.98 -6.98 -1.51
C SER A 212 6.99 -7.33 -0.42
N LEU A 213 7.87 -6.39 -0.05
CA LEU A 213 8.79 -6.58 1.06
C LEU A 213 8.07 -6.57 2.40
N ILE A 214 7.08 -5.69 2.58
CA ILE A 214 6.22 -5.71 3.78
C ILE A 214 5.41 -7.01 3.82
N ASP A 215 4.83 -7.46 2.71
CA ASP A 215 4.12 -8.75 2.61
C ASP A 215 5.03 -9.92 3.00
N TYR A 216 6.30 -9.90 2.55
CA TYR A 216 7.30 -10.89 2.94
C TYR A 216 7.58 -10.85 4.44
N ILE A 217 7.83 -9.67 5.02
CA ILE A 217 8.07 -9.52 6.45
C ILE A 217 6.88 -10.04 7.26
N ILE A 218 5.65 -9.73 6.85
CA ILE A 218 4.43 -10.21 7.50
C ILE A 218 4.31 -11.74 7.37
N SER A 219 4.64 -12.32 6.21
CA SER A 219 4.58 -13.76 6.01
C SER A 219 5.55 -14.56 6.87
N GLU A 220 6.75 -14.00 7.12
CA GLU A 220 7.82 -14.69 7.86
C GLU A 220 7.79 -14.38 9.37
N TYR A 221 7.44 -13.15 9.75
CA TYR A 221 7.56 -12.66 11.13
C TYR A 221 6.23 -12.19 11.73
N GLY A 222 5.13 -12.28 10.98
CA GLY A 222 3.82 -11.74 11.34
C GLY A 222 3.77 -10.20 11.30
N PRO A 223 2.57 -9.58 11.44
CA PRO A 223 2.42 -8.13 11.52
C PRO A 223 3.29 -7.49 12.62
N GLY A 224 3.44 -8.17 13.76
CA GLY A 224 4.34 -7.75 14.84
C GLY A 224 5.81 -7.65 14.43
N GLY A 225 6.22 -8.27 13.32
CA GLY A 225 7.55 -8.10 12.73
C GLY A 225 7.75 -6.70 12.19
N VAL A 226 6.77 -6.17 11.46
CA VAL A 226 6.78 -4.79 10.96
C VAL A 226 6.78 -3.81 12.12
N LEU A 227 5.90 -4.00 13.11
CA LEU A 227 5.80 -3.10 14.27
C LEU A 227 7.11 -3.03 15.06
N ARG A 228 7.77 -4.16 15.32
CA ARG A 228 9.08 -4.16 15.98
C ARG A 228 10.13 -3.38 15.21
N LEU A 229 10.16 -3.48 13.90
CA LEU A 229 11.08 -2.70 13.06
C LEU A 229 10.82 -1.20 13.20
N LEU A 230 9.55 -0.79 13.12
CA LEU A 230 9.12 0.59 13.28
C LEU A 230 9.47 1.13 14.67
N ASP A 231 9.29 0.34 15.74
CA ASP A 231 9.61 0.73 17.12
C ASP A 231 11.12 0.99 17.29
N TYR A 232 11.99 0.13 16.74
CA TYR A 232 13.44 0.39 16.80
C TYR A 232 13.83 1.67 16.05
N LEU A 233 13.21 1.96 14.90
CA LEU A 233 13.46 3.20 14.16
C LEU A 233 12.94 4.42 14.92
N LYS A 234 11.80 4.32 15.59
CA LYS A 234 11.26 5.34 16.49
C LYS A 234 12.21 5.64 17.65
N ASP A 235 12.85 4.60 18.20
CA ASP A 235 13.87 4.73 19.24
C ASP A 235 15.20 5.32 18.73
N GLY A 236 15.29 5.64 17.44
CA GLY A 236 16.43 6.30 16.81
C GLY A 236 17.49 5.36 16.23
N GLU A 237 17.21 4.06 16.15
CA GLU A 237 18.10 3.11 15.50
C GLU A 237 18.21 3.36 14.00
N GLU A 238 19.40 3.09 13.43
CA GLU A 238 19.57 3.03 11.99
C GLU A 238 18.96 1.74 11.43
N ILE A 239 18.55 1.74 10.15
CA ILE A 239 17.82 0.63 9.52
C ILE A 239 18.57 -0.71 9.61
N ASP A 240 19.90 -0.75 9.45
CA ASP A 240 20.69 -1.97 9.55
C ASP A 240 20.64 -2.57 10.95
N SER A 241 20.74 -1.72 11.99
CA SER A 241 20.64 -2.11 13.39
C SER A 241 19.21 -2.57 13.74
N ALA A 242 18.21 -1.84 13.28
CA ALA A 242 16.80 -2.15 13.51
C ALA A 242 16.41 -3.51 12.88
N ILE A 243 16.87 -3.81 11.66
CA ILE A 243 16.67 -5.11 11.00
C ILE A 243 17.35 -6.24 11.77
N LEU A 244 18.62 -6.03 12.19
CA LEU A 244 19.36 -7.03 12.95
C LEU A 244 18.65 -7.36 14.29
N LYS A 245 18.17 -6.34 14.98
CA LYS A 245 17.43 -6.50 16.25
C LYS A 245 16.06 -7.13 16.05
N SER A 246 15.36 -6.79 14.98
CA SER A 246 14.01 -7.29 14.70
C SER A 246 13.98 -8.73 14.22
N TYR A 247 14.96 -9.13 13.38
CA TYR A 247 14.91 -10.40 12.63
C TYR A 247 16.14 -11.28 12.83
N SER A 248 17.19 -10.83 13.55
CA SER A 248 18.47 -11.52 13.74
C SER A 248 19.20 -11.85 12.44
N ILE A 249 19.00 -11.04 11.40
CA ILE A 249 19.68 -11.14 10.10
C ILE A 249 20.17 -9.77 9.65
N SER A 250 21.15 -9.73 8.74
CA SER A 250 21.61 -8.48 8.13
C SER A 250 20.63 -7.95 7.08
N PHE A 251 20.77 -6.67 6.71
CA PHE A 251 19.99 -6.05 5.65
C PHE A 251 20.18 -6.78 4.29
N ASP A 252 21.42 -7.16 3.96
CA ASP A 252 21.71 -7.90 2.72
C ASP A 252 21.07 -9.32 2.74
N GLU A 253 20.99 -9.96 3.91
CA GLU A 253 20.33 -11.27 4.05
C GLU A 253 18.81 -11.13 3.96
N LEU A 254 18.22 -10.03 4.46
CA LEU A 254 16.80 -9.71 4.30
C LEU A 254 16.44 -9.57 2.81
N GLU A 255 17.22 -8.78 2.06
CA GLU A 255 17.04 -8.59 0.62
C GLU A 255 17.11 -9.91 -0.13
N LYS A 256 18.13 -10.74 0.16
CA LYS A 256 18.33 -12.04 -0.46
C LYS A 256 17.17 -13.01 -0.20
N ARG A 257 16.68 -13.08 1.04
CA ARG A 257 15.54 -13.94 1.41
C ARG A 257 14.25 -13.47 0.76
N TRP A 258 14.01 -12.16 0.74
CA TRP A 258 12.87 -11.60 0.05
C TRP A 258 12.88 -11.92 -1.45
N TYR A 259 14.01 -11.77 -2.15
CA TYR A 259 14.13 -12.17 -3.57
C TYR A 259 13.88 -13.67 -3.79
N ALA A 260 14.35 -14.51 -2.90
CA ALA A 260 14.08 -15.95 -2.97
C ALA A 260 12.59 -16.26 -2.80
N TRP A 261 11.93 -15.57 -1.87
CA TRP A 261 10.49 -15.67 -1.65
C TRP A 261 9.67 -15.20 -2.87
N LEU A 262 10.04 -14.08 -3.48
CA LEU A 262 9.42 -13.59 -4.72
C LEU A 262 9.53 -14.60 -5.86
N LYS A 263 10.72 -15.15 -6.08
CA LYS A 263 10.95 -16.17 -7.13
C LYS A 263 10.10 -17.41 -6.92
N LYS A 264 9.97 -17.87 -5.67
CA LYS A 264 9.13 -19.01 -5.33
C LYS A 264 7.65 -18.73 -5.64
N ARG A 265 7.17 -17.54 -5.32
CA ARG A 265 5.78 -17.11 -5.57
C ARG A 265 5.48 -17.03 -7.07
N ALA A 266 6.34 -16.37 -7.86
CA ALA A 266 6.18 -16.26 -9.30
C ALA A 266 6.19 -17.64 -9.98
N THR A 267 7.10 -18.54 -9.58
CA THR A 267 7.17 -19.91 -10.11
C THR A 267 5.88 -20.69 -9.83
N PHE A 268 5.28 -20.53 -8.64
CA PHE A 268 4.02 -21.19 -8.29
C PHE A 268 2.84 -20.66 -9.11
N VAL A 269 2.72 -19.34 -9.28
CA VAL A 269 1.68 -18.72 -10.10
C VAL A 269 1.81 -19.15 -11.56
N THR A 270 3.02 -19.09 -12.12
CA THR A 270 3.31 -19.56 -13.48
C THR A 270 2.96 -21.04 -13.66
N PHE A 271 3.28 -21.88 -12.66
CA PHE A 271 2.91 -23.29 -12.69
C PHE A 271 1.38 -23.46 -12.73
N LEU A 272 0.63 -22.74 -11.88
CA LEU A 272 -0.82 -22.81 -11.88
C LEU A 272 -1.43 -22.36 -13.21
N ILE A 273 -0.96 -21.25 -13.78
CA ILE A 273 -1.47 -20.73 -15.06
C ILE A 273 -1.18 -21.73 -16.18
N ASN A 274 0.04 -22.24 -16.27
CA ASN A 274 0.44 -23.16 -17.33
C ASN A 274 -0.25 -24.52 -17.26
N ASN A 275 -0.70 -24.96 -16.08
CA ASN A 275 -1.38 -26.24 -15.89
C ASN A 275 -2.87 -26.08 -15.52
N LEU A 276 -3.45 -24.90 -15.74
CA LEU A 276 -4.82 -24.61 -15.31
C LEU A 276 -5.85 -25.58 -15.93
N TYR A 277 -5.71 -25.89 -17.22
CA TYR A 277 -6.64 -26.79 -17.92
C TYR A 277 -6.54 -28.22 -17.38
N GLU A 278 -5.33 -28.71 -17.14
CA GLU A 278 -5.08 -30.05 -16.57
C GLU A 278 -5.66 -30.14 -15.15
N ILE A 279 -5.45 -29.11 -14.33
CA ILE A 279 -5.97 -29.04 -12.96
C ILE A 279 -7.51 -29.04 -12.98
N LEU A 280 -8.13 -28.20 -13.83
CA LEU A 280 -9.59 -28.15 -13.97
C LEU A 280 -10.16 -29.46 -14.48
N PHE A 281 -9.51 -30.11 -15.47
CA PHE A 281 -9.92 -31.41 -15.99
C PHE A 281 -9.86 -32.47 -14.89
N PHE A 282 -8.80 -32.53 -14.11
CA PHE A 282 -8.65 -33.46 -13.00
C PHE A 282 -9.72 -33.27 -11.92
N LEU A 283 -10.01 -32.00 -11.55
CA LEU A 283 -11.07 -31.67 -10.60
C LEU A 283 -12.45 -32.08 -11.13
N ALA A 284 -12.73 -31.87 -12.41
CA ALA A 284 -13.99 -32.33 -13.04
C ALA A 284 -14.10 -33.84 -13.02
N ALA A 285 -13.03 -34.58 -13.32
CA ALA A 285 -13.00 -36.05 -13.24
C ALA A 285 -13.26 -36.54 -11.82
N LEU A 286 -12.66 -35.92 -10.80
CA LEU A 286 -12.93 -36.26 -9.39
C LEU A 286 -14.41 -36.04 -9.01
N LEU A 287 -15.00 -34.91 -9.47
CA LEU A 287 -16.43 -34.63 -9.22
C LEU A 287 -17.36 -35.70 -9.89
N LEU A 288 -17.02 -36.12 -11.12
CA LEU A 288 -17.78 -37.18 -11.81
C LEU A 288 -17.68 -38.53 -11.08
N ILE A 289 -16.47 -38.90 -10.63
CA ILE A 289 -16.25 -40.11 -9.84
C ILE A 289 -17.04 -40.05 -8.52
N TYR A 290 -16.97 -38.91 -7.83
CA TYR A 290 -17.73 -38.70 -6.59
C TYR A 290 -19.24 -38.82 -6.82
N GLY A 291 -19.76 -38.16 -7.87
CA GLY A 291 -21.17 -38.23 -8.25
C GLY A 291 -21.62 -39.67 -8.60
N PHE A 292 -20.78 -40.42 -9.32
CA PHE A 292 -21.02 -41.80 -9.66
C PHE A 292 -21.08 -42.69 -8.41
N ILE A 293 -20.08 -42.59 -7.52
CA ILE A 293 -20.05 -43.36 -6.26
C ILE A 293 -21.27 -43.03 -5.41
N ARG A 294 -21.63 -41.77 -5.27
CA ARG A 294 -22.81 -41.30 -4.52
C ARG A 294 -24.12 -41.88 -5.14
N GLY A 295 -24.18 -41.90 -6.49
CA GLY A 295 -25.31 -42.54 -7.22
C GLY A 295 -25.46 -44.04 -6.96
N LEU A 296 -24.34 -44.76 -6.94
CA LEU A 296 -24.32 -46.19 -6.62
C LEU A 296 -24.78 -46.50 -5.19
N ILE A 297 -24.28 -45.69 -4.22
CA ILE A 297 -24.68 -45.81 -2.81
C ILE A 297 -26.20 -45.58 -2.66
N LYS A 298 -26.71 -44.53 -3.33
CA LYS A 298 -28.12 -44.19 -3.28
C LYS A 298 -29.00 -45.28 -3.93
N LYS A 299 -28.57 -45.86 -5.09
CA LYS A 299 -29.26 -46.95 -5.76
C LYS A 299 -29.35 -48.18 -4.85
N LYS A 300 -28.24 -48.56 -4.22
CA LYS A 300 -28.19 -49.69 -3.28
C LYS A 300 -29.11 -49.50 -2.07
N SER A 301 -29.27 -48.26 -1.57
CA SER A 301 -30.21 -47.96 -0.49
C SER A 301 -31.65 -48.16 -0.89
N TYR A 302 -32.03 -47.81 -2.13
CA TYR A 302 -33.39 -48.05 -2.63
C TYR A 302 -33.69 -49.56 -2.87
N GLU A 303 -32.72 -50.34 -3.39
CA GLU A 303 -32.90 -51.79 -3.57
C GLU A 303 -33.12 -52.48 -2.21
N VAL A 304 -32.42 -52.08 -1.14
CA VAL A 304 -32.61 -52.61 0.21
C VAL A 304 -33.98 -52.24 0.81
N GLU A 305 -34.51 -51.05 0.50
CA GLU A 305 -35.85 -50.63 0.94
C GLU A 305 -36.96 -51.38 0.20
N GLU A 306 -36.81 -51.69 -1.11
CA GLU A 306 -37.75 -52.51 -1.90
C GLU A 306 -37.81 -53.95 -1.42
N ASP A 307 -36.64 -54.56 -1.16
CA ASP A 307 -36.57 -55.93 -0.64
C ASP A 307 -37.20 -56.06 0.76
N ASN A 308 -37.09 -55.07 1.61
CA ASN A 308 -37.73 -55.04 2.93
C ASN A 308 -39.25 -54.82 2.82
N PHE A 309 -39.74 -54.07 1.84
CA PHE A 309 -41.17 -53.84 1.63
C PHE A 309 -41.91 -55.07 1.07
N ASP A 310 -41.24 -55.86 0.22
CA ASP A 310 -41.77 -57.09 -0.31
C ASP A 310 -41.79 -58.26 0.70
N THR A 311 -40.86 -58.25 1.66
CA THR A 311 -40.82 -59.24 2.75
C THR A 311 -41.98 -59.05 3.73
N ASP A 312 -42.39 -57.80 4.00
CA ASP A 312 -43.50 -57.49 4.92
C ASP A 312 -44.89 -57.73 4.30
N ARG A 313 -45.02 -57.97 2.99
CA ARG A 313 -46.23 -58.22 2.32
C ARG A 313 -46.58 -59.77 2.26
N ASN A 314 -45.65 -60.62 2.59
CA ASN A 314 -45.79 -62.07 2.51
C ASN A 314 -46.02 -62.73 3.87
N PHE A 315 -46.49 -62.00 4.89
CA PHE A 315 -46.94 -62.51 6.18
C PHE A 315 -48.42 -62.24 6.44
#